data_ee44b60e12644be9ab7cff8f739c8aef
#
_entry.id   ee44b60e12644be9ab7cff8f739c8aef
#
_cell.length_a   1.000
_cell.length_b   1.000
_cell.length_c   1.000
_cell.angle_alpha   90.00
_cell.angle_beta   90.00
_cell.angle_gamma   90.00
#
_symmetry.space_group_name_H-M   'P 1'
#
loop_
_entity.id
_entity.type
_entity.pdbx_description
1 polymer ?
#
loop_
_entity_poly.entity_id
_entity_poly.type
_entity_poly.pdbx_seq_one_letter_code
_entity_poly.pdbx_strand_id
1 'polypeptide(L)'
;MRSSIKIATLSLFVWAAIFPVSKSLAQNRRMGLKMDDAKYLRLPRKSANVKLKGVMPTSYNIREYLPEIADQGQDGTCVGWAAAYYMRTAMEAAKLGIGNQPAKIAANTFSPSWLYGEVKSALEDGCVEGVFLEDALEVMKTKGAALLSCAPVNCDTSYDQCDEKAANYKIADYATLFNPKDRDTTPELRINAIKSALVEGKNAVLIGMMVPLSFIEEATENWQAAPGESVDNTAGGHAMAVVGYDDNINGGSFLIVNSWGKTWGSNGYTWAKYADLVRFTRNAYQIYPEPAAKPKPQTVTLKGNVDFMIGSGEMAVHSTLYKGIQVTPDQPGSKAEMITYNMSQPYNSGTRFKMVINNSKQSYVYILGSDKENRVSSLFPFNSEDVITSAVAPANSSILMPSVNSSFTLDDVKGEDYFVVFISQNELNLEELAKKVKNAEGTIVQKAYAALGEEFITPKEIAYDQGKISYEVKGDPKGSVVPILVKIVHQ
;
A
#
# COMPACT_ATOMS: atom_id res chain seq x y z
N MET A 1 -51.06 48.79 -76.95
CA MET A 1 -50.52 47.51 -76.52
C MET A 1 -49.67 47.71 -75.24
N ARG A 2 -50.20 47.39 -74.05
CA ARG A 2 -49.48 47.52 -72.79
C ARG A 2 -49.07 46.15 -72.39
N SER A 3 -47.74 45.88 -72.27
CA SER A 3 -47.15 44.64 -71.77
C SER A 3 -46.94 44.79 -70.30
N SER A 4 -47.55 43.91 -69.53
CA SER A 4 -47.42 43.84 -68.08
C SER A 4 -46.36 42.81 -67.73
N ILE A 5 -45.27 43.25 -67.10
CA ILE A 5 -44.22 42.37 -66.52
C ILE A 5 -44.65 41.97 -65.11
N LYS A 6 -44.86 40.68 -64.88
CA LYS A 6 -45.06 40.11 -63.53
C LYS A 6 -43.70 39.77 -62.88
N ILE A 7 -43.39 40.45 -61.81
CA ILE A 7 -42.22 40.12 -60.96
C ILE A 7 -42.66 39.03 -59.99
N ALA A 8 -42.02 37.85 -60.05
CA ALA A 8 -42.19 36.79 -59.11
C ALA A 8 -41.17 36.96 -57.97
N THR A 9 -41.64 37.25 -56.77
CA THR A 9 -40.85 37.31 -55.55
C THR A 9 -40.64 35.92 -55.04
N LEU A 10 -39.39 35.41 -55.03
CA LEU A 10 -38.97 34.14 -54.50
C LEU A 10 -38.67 34.35 -53.01
N SER A 11 -39.54 33.90 -52.10
CA SER A 11 -39.34 33.94 -50.68
C SER A 11 -38.49 32.71 -50.24
N LEU A 12 -37.22 32.93 -49.93
CA LEU A 12 -36.36 31.92 -49.29
C LEU A 12 -36.79 31.75 -47.83
N PHE A 13 -37.44 30.65 -47.53
CA PHE A 13 -37.60 30.20 -46.14
C PHE A 13 -36.31 29.52 -45.69
N VAL A 14 -35.52 30.22 -44.87
CA VAL A 14 -34.40 29.62 -44.11
C VAL A 14 -35.02 28.86 -42.95
N TRP A 15 -35.07 27.54 -43.06
CA TRP A 15 -35.33 26.66 -41.91
C TRP A 15 -34.09 26.61 -41.05
N ALA A 16 -34.07 27.40 -39.98
CA ALA A 16 -33.11 27.21 -38.91
C ALA A 16 -33.49 25.92 -38.15
N ALA A 17 -32.79 24.83 -38.43
CA ALA A 17 -32.85 23.62 -37.61
C ALA A 17 -32.29 23.95 -36.24
N ILE A 18 -33.17 24.25 -35.28
CA ILE A 18 -32.81 24.29 -33.86
C ILE A 18 -32.60 22.85 -33.45
N PHE A 19 -31.36 22.37 -33.49
CA PHE A 19 -30.98 21.19 -32.77
C PHE A 19 -31.13 21.52 -31.29
N PRO A 20 -31.96 20.79 -30.54
CA PRO A 20 -31.93 20.92 -29.10
C PRO A 20 -30.52 20.47 -28.67
N VAL A 21 -29.70 21.40 -28.19
CA VAL A 21 -28.53 21.06 -27.35
C VAL A 21 -29.15 20.42 -26.14
N SER A 22 -29.25 19.10 -26.15
CA SER A 22 -29.49 18.30 -24.97
C SER A 22 -28.31 18.61 -24.03
N LYS A 23 -28.50 19.58 -23.12
CA LYS A 23 -27.69 19.61 -21.92
C LYS A 23 -27.91 18.24 -21.33
N SER A 24 -26.96 17.34 -21.50
CA SER A 24 -26.86 16.15 -20.69
C SER A 24 -27.00 16.68 -19.26
N LEU A 25 -28.11 16.37 -18.60
CA LEU A 25 -28.28 16.59 -17.18
C LEU A 25 -27.09 15.84 -16.58
N ALA A 26 -26.11 16.58 -16.09
CA ALA A 26 -25.01 15.99 -15.34
C ALA A 26 -25.66 15.08 -14.32
N GLN A 27 -25.53 13.77 -14.53
CA GLN A 27 -26.14 12.78 -13.66
C GLN A 27 -25.60 13.10 -12.27
N ASN A 28 -26.49 13.43 -11.33
CA ASN A 28 -26.10 13.84 -9.99
C ASN A 28 -25.46 12.61 -9.28
N ARG A 29 -24.17 12.40 -9.57
CA ARG A 29 -23.39 11.24 -9.06
C ARG A 29 -23.17 11.42 -7.58
N ARG A 30 -23.62 10.48 -6.76
CA ARG A 30 -23.37 10.55 -5.33
C ARG A 30 -21.89 10.25 -5.03
N MET A 31 -21.32 11.10 -4.19
CA MET A 31 -19.96 10.94 -3.64
C MET A 31 -20.09 10.22 -2.30
N GLY A 32 -19.64 8.97 -2.24
CA GLY A 32 -19.82 8.09 -1.09
C GLY A 32 -18.59 7.88 -0.24
N LEU A 33 -17.53 8.69 -0.41
CA LEU A 33 -16.33 8.58 0.40
C LEU A 33 -16.38 9.58 1.56
N LYS A 34 -16.44 9.05 2.79
CA LYS A 34 -16.16 9.81 4.01
C LYS A 34 -14.65 9.92 4.20
N MET A 35 -14.18 11.08 4.66
CA MET A 35 -12.77 11.34 4.93
C MET A 35 -12.58 11.88 6.34
N ASP A 36 -11.61 11.31 7.06
CA ASP A 36 -11.14 11.80 8.37
C ASP A 36 -9.61 11.80 8.36
N ASP A 37 -9.04 13.00 8.27
CA ASP A 37 -7.59 13.14 8.23
C ASP A 37 -6.92 12.61 9.52
N ALA A 38 -7.54 12.75 10.69
CA ALA A 38 -6.97 12.26 11.93
C ALA A 38 -6.94 10.72 11.97
N LYS A 39 -7.99 10.07 11.45
CA LYS A 39 -8.05 8.62 11.29
C LYS A 39 -7.00 8.14 10.28
N TYR A 40 -6.90 8.79 9.13
CA TYR A 40 -5.93 8.46 8.09
C TYR A 40 -4.48 8.56 8.58
N LEU A 41 -4.15 9.59 9.34
CA LEU A 41 -2.79 9.84 9.86
C LEU A 41 -2.34 8.81 10.92
N ARG A 42 -3.27 8.10 11.56
CA ARG A 42 -2.98 7.02 12.51
C ARG A 42 -2.71 5.67 11.86
N LEU A 43 -2.92 5.56 10.55
CA LEU A 43 -2.67 4.31 9.84
C LEU A 43 -1.19 4.10 9.54
N PRO A 44 -0.74 2.83 9.47
CA PRO A 44 0.62 2.52 9.08
C PRO A 44 0.96 3.13 7.71
N ARG A 45 2.04 3.89 7.64
CA ARG A 45 2.54 4.47 6.39
C ARG A 45 3.60 3.57 5.78
N LYS A 46 3.50 3.35 4.46
CA LYS A 46 4.51 2.63 3.70
C LYS A 46 5.87 3.30 3.82
N SER A 47 6.89 2.50 4.12
CA SER A 47 8.28 2.96 4.08
C SER A 47 8.73 3.25 2.66
N ALA A 48 9.62 4.25 2.48
CA ALA A 48 10.14 4.61 1.18
C ALA A 48 10.92 3.44 0.54
N ASN A 49 10.70 3.19 -0.74
CA ASN A 49 11.46 2.19 -1.49
C ASN A 49 12.63 2.83 -2.25
N VAL A 50 13.84 2.29 -2.09
CA VAL A 50 15.09 2.83 -2.67
C VAL A 50 15.45 2.17 -3.99
N LYS A 51 15.08 0.90 -4.22
CA LYS A 51 15.43 0.18 -5.46
C LYS A 51 14.84 0.84 -6.71
N LEU A 52 13.70 1.51 -6.57
CA LEU A 52 13.04 2.16 -7.69
C LEU A 52 13.71 3.47 -8.14
N LYS A 53 14.74 3.96 -7.42
CA LYS A 53 15.59 5.05 -7.92
C LYS A 53 16.38 4.69 -9.17
N GLY A 54 16.48 3.39 -9.53
CA GLY A 54 17.27 2.94 -10.65
C GLY A 54 16.49 2.73 -11.95
N VAL A 55 15.33 2.11 -11.96
CA VAL A 55 14.60 1.78 -13.21
C VAL A 55 13.12 1.53 -12.92
N MET A 56 12.33 2.56 -12.63
CA MET A 56 10.89 2.42 -12.82
C MET A 56 10.63 2.39 -14.33
N PRO A 57 9.80 1.46 -14.84
CA PRO A 57 9.39 1.50 -16.22
C PRO A 57 8.70 2.82 -16.53
N THR A 58 8.81 3.31 -17.75
CA THR A 58 8.14 4.55 -18.19
C THR A 58 6.63 4.40 -18.25
N SER A 59 6.12 3.17 -18.28
CA SER A 59 4.70 2.85 -18.20
C SER A 59 4.47 1.51 -17.52
N TYR A 60 3.33 1.39 -16.86
CA TYR A 60 2.88 0.16 -16.21
C TYR A 60 1.36 0.16 -16.09
N ASN A 61 0.69 -0.97 -16.29
CA ASN A 61 -0.74 -1.08 -15.99
C ASN A 61 -1.15 -2.53 -15.68
N ILE A 62 -2.29 -2.69 -15.04
CA ILE A 62 -2.87 -3.97 -14.63
C ILE A 62 -4.25 -4.21 -15.24
N ARG A 63 -4.57 -3.55 -16.37
CA ARG A 63 -5.91 -3.64 -17.00
C ARG A 63 -6.32 -5.07 -17.34
N GLU A 64 -5.36 -5.92 -17.64
CA GLU A 64 -5.61 -7.33 -17.96
C GLU A 64 -6.28 -8.14 -16.84
N TYR A 65 -6.17 -7.66 -15.59
CA TYR A 65 -6.74 -8.31 -14.40
C TYR A 65 -8.06 -7.72 -13.93
N LEU A 66 -8.52 -6.62 -14.55
CA LEU A 66 -9.72 -5.92 -14.09
C LEU A 66 -11.01 -6.62 -14.55
N PRO A 67 -12.07 -6.56 -13.74
CA PRO A 67 -13.41 -6.95 -14.18
C PRO A 67 -13.96 -5.97 -15.22
N GLU A 68 -15.12 -6.28 -15.79
CA GLU A 68 -15.83 -5.35 -16.66
C GLU A 68 -16.17 -4.05 -15.94
N ILE A 69 -16.21 -2.95 -16.70
CA ILE A 69 -16.63 -1.66 -16.14
C ILE A 69 -18.10 -1.70 -15.74
N ALA A 70 -18.35 -1.28 -14.51
CA ALA A 70 -19.67 -1.26 -13.90
C ALA A 70 -20.09 0.14 -13.47
N ASP A 71 -21.35 0.30 -13.09
CA ASP A 71 -21.93 1.56 -12.65
C ASP A 71 -22.53 1.42 -11.25
N GLN A 72 -22.08 2.26 -10.31
CA GLN A 72 -22.64 2.33 -8.95
C GLN A 72 -24.03 2.96 -8.90
N GLY A 73 -24.48 3.56 -10.00
CA GLY A 73 -25.75 4.27 -10.07
C GLY A 73 -25.78 5.52 -9.18
N GLN A 74 -26.85 5.66 -8.41
CA GLN A 74 -27.08 6.80 -7.51
C GLN A 74 -26.67 6.51 -6.05
N ASP A 75 -26.05 5.36 -5.78
CA ASP A 75 -25.65 4.96 -4.43
C ASP A 75 -24.32 5.58 -4.04
N GLY A 76 -24.13 5.85 -2.75
CA GLY A 76 -22.87 6.32 -2.16
C GLY A 76 -21.85 5.18 -1.94
N THR A 77 -21.76 4.21 -2.85
CA THR A 77 -21.02 2.95 -2.66
C THR A 77 -19.65 2.90 -3.31
N CYS A 78 -19.09 4.04 -3.73
CA CYS A 78 -17.81 4.11 -4.46
C CYS A 78 -16.67 3.38 -3.75
N VAL A 79 -16.63 3.35 -2.41
CA VAL A 79 -15.63 2.62 -1.63
C VAL A 79 -15.71 1.12 -1.88
N GLY A 80 -16.91 0.54 -1.88
CA GLY A 80 -17.12 -0.88 -2.20
C GLY A 80 -16.68 -1.22 -3.63
N TRP A 81 -17.00 -0.34 -4.59
CA TRP A 81 -16.61 -0.52 -5.99
C TRP A 81 -15.09 -0.44 -6.19
N ALA A 82 -14.45 0.58 -5.63
CA ALA A 82 -13.01 0.73 -5.76
C ALA A 82 -12.24 -0.40 -5.05
N ALA A 83 -12.62 -0.72 -3.80
CA ALA A 83 -11.89 -1.67 -2.98
C ALA A 83 -12.21 -3.14 -3.30
N ALA A 84 -13.50 -3.55 -3.31
CA ALA A 84 -13.87 -4.92 -3.58
C ALA A 84 -13.92 -5.22 -5.08
N TYR A 85 -14.74 -4.46 -5.82
CA TYR A 85 -15.02 -4.80 -7.20
C TYR A 85 -13.78 -4.69 -8.09
N TYR A 86 -13.04 -3.57 -8.05
CA TYR A 86 -11.86 -3.39 -8.91
C TYR A 86 -10.58 -3.93 -8.27
N MET A 87 -10.17 -3.40 -7.11
CA MET A 87 -8.86 -3.72 -6.55
C MET A 87 -8.76 -5.18 -6.09
N ARG A 88 -9.73 -5.68 -5.29
CA ARG A 88 -9.66 -7.05 -4.77
C ARG A 88 -9.80 -8.09 -5.89
N THR A 89 -10.64 -7.81 -6.92
CA THR A 89 -10.76 -8.66 -8.10
C THR A 89 -9.47 -8.70 -8.89
N ALA A 90 -8.83 -7.57 -9.15
CA ALA A 90 -7.54 -7.52 -9.84
C ALA A 90 -6.47 -8.32 -9.08
N MET A 91 -6.43 -8.21 -7.76
CA MET A 91 -5.52 -8.96 -6.90
C MET A 91 -5.74 -10.47 -7.02
N GLU A 92 -6.99 -10.94 -6.99
CA GLU A 92 -7.30 -12.36 -7.13
C GLU A 92 -7.01 -12.87 -8.54
N ALA A 93 -7.36 -12.10 -9.58
CA ALA A 93 -7.08 -12.44 -10.97
C ALA A 93 -5.57 -12.58 -11.23
N ALA A 94 -4.75 -11.69 -10.66
CA ALA A 94 -3.29 -11.78 -10.72
C ALA A 94 -2.76 -13.01 -9.97
N LYS A 95 -3.28 -13.29 -8.77
CA LYS A 95 -2.93 -14.48 -7.97
C LYS A 95 -3.23 -15.79 -8.72
N LEU A 96 -4.36 -15.85 -9.42
CA LEU A 96 -4.81 -17.00 -10.19
C LEU A 96 -4.17 -17.10 -11.60
N GLY A 97 -3.44 -16.05 -12.04
CA GLY A 97 -2.85 -16.00 -13.39
C GLY A 97 -3.90 -15.99 -14.52
N ILE A 98 -5.05 -15.34 -14.30
CA ILE A 98 -6.18 -15.32 -15.25
C ILE A 98 -6.33 -13.98 -15.98
N GLY A 99 -5.24 -13.22 -16.10
CA GLY A 99 -5.23 -11.98 -16.90
C GLY A 99 -5.74 -12.20 -18.32
N ASN A 100 -6.48 -11.24 -18.86
CA ASN A 100 -7.13 -11.32 -20.19
C ASN A 100 -8.12 -12.51 -20.38
N GLN A 101 -8.67 -13.05 -19.28
CA GLN A 101 -9.67 -14.11 -19.31
C GLN A 101 -11.00 -13.61 -18.68
N PRO A 102 -11.80 -12.79 -19.38
CA PRO A 102 -12.92 -12.04 -18.79
C PRO A 102 -13.95 -12.93 -18.10
N ALA A 103 -14.26 -14.09 -18.65
CA ALA A 103 -15.22 -15.03 -18.05
C ALA A 103 -14.70 -15.58 -16.70
N LYS A 104 -13.40 -15.86 -16.58
CA LYS A 104 -12.81 -16.31 -15.32
C LYS A 104 -12.69 -15.16 -14.31
N ILE A 105 -12.35 -13.97 -14.78
CA ILE A 105 -12.32 -12.78 -13.92
C ILE A 105 -13.73 -12.52 -13.37
N ALA A 106 -14.77 -12.55 -14.21
CA ALA A 106 -16.15 -12.37 -13.79
C ALA A 106 -16.59 -13.39 -12.72
N ALA A 107 -16.18 -14.66 -12.86
CA ALA A 107 -16.46 -15.70 -11.87
C ALA A 107 -15.77 -15.48 -10.51
N ASN A 108 -14.72 -14.67 -10.47
CA ASN A 108 -13.93 -14.33 -9.27
C ASN A 108 -14.05 -12.85 -8.89
N THR A 109 -15.09 -12.17 -9.35
CA THR A 109 -15.33 -10.76 -9.04
C THR A 109 -15.95 -10.62 -7.63
N PHE A 110 -15.51 -9.63 -6.88
CA PHE A 110 -15.96 -9.37 -5.51
C PHE A 110 -17.10 -8.36 -5.44
N SER A 111 -17.94 -8.53 -4.42
CA SER A 111 -19.15 -7.74 -4.24
C SER A 111 -18.87 -6.37 -3.61
N PRO A 112 -19.21 -5.27 -4.28
CA PRO A 112 -19.17 -3.95 -3.68
C PRO A 112 -20.22 -3.77 -2.58
N SER A 113 -21.41 -4.39 -2.74
CA SER A 113 -22.51 -4.27 -1.81
C SER A 113 -22.26 -5.01 -0.49
N TRP A 114 -21.65 -6.20 -0.54
CA TRP A 114 -21.25 -6.89 0.68
C TRP A 114 -20.28 -6.05 1.49
N LEU A 115 -19.20 -5.55 0.85
CA LEU A 115 -18.19 -4.75 1.54
C LEU A 115 -18.79 -3.46 2.11
N TYR A 116 -19.65 -2.79 1.36
CA TYR A 116 -20.34 -1.60 1.86
C TYR A 116 -21.25 -1.93 3.05
N GLY A 117 -22.00 -3.01 2.98
CA GLY A 117 -22.89 -3.48 4.05
C GLY A 117 -22.16 -3.76 5.36
N GLU A 118 -20.93 -4.31 5.27
CA GLU A 118 -20.09 -4.60 6.44
C GLU A 118 -19.57 -3.35 7.18
N VAL A 119 -19.55 -2.18 6.51
CA VAL A 119 -18.98 -0.94 7.07
C VAL A 119 -20.00 0.18 7.23
N LYS A 120 -21.15 0.11 6.58
CA LYS A 120 -22.18 1.16 6.72
C LYS A 120 -22.72 1.22 8.14
N SER A 121 -23.26 2.39 8.51
CA SER A 121 -23.98 2.53 9.78
C SER A 121 -25.18 1.60 9.83
N ALA A 122 -25.41 0.95 10.97
CA ALA A 122 -26.61 0.15 11.19
C ALA A 122 -27.92 0.97 11.13
N LEU A 123 -27.80 2.30 11.22
CA LEU A 123 -28.95 3.24 11.13
C LEU A 123 -29.15 3.76 9.71
N GLU A 124 -28.24 3.44 8.79
CA GLU A 124 -28.34 3.90 7.41
C GLU A 124 -29.38 3.08 6.64
N ASP A 125 -30.38 3.79 6.12
CA ASP A 125 -31.35 3.22 5.18
C ASP A 125 -30.83 3.35 3.75
N GLY A 126 -30.76 2.24 3.02
CA GLY A 126 -30.14 2.17 1.70
C GLY A 126 -28.60 2.24 1.75
N CYS A 127 -27.98 2.89 0.74
CA CYS A 127 -26.53 3.07 0.62
C CYS A 127 -26.19 4.50 0.19
N VAL A 128 -26.56 5.46 1.01
CA VAL A 128 -26.57 6.88 0.61
C VAL A 128 -25.54 7.74 1.34
N GLU A 129 -25.13 7.33 2.57
CA GLU A 129 -24.28 8.15 3.42
C GLU A 129 -22.80 8.05 3.09
N GLY A 130 -22.38 6.97 2.44
CA GLY A 130 -20.97 6.68 2.19
C GLY A 130 -20.23 6.13 3.43
N VAL A 131 -19.01 5.68 3.21
CA VAL A 131 -18.17 5.03 4.23
C VAL A 131 -16.71 5.46 4.09
N PHE A 132 -15.87 5.14 5.09
CA PHE A 132 -14.44 5.36 5.05
C PHE A 132 -13.72 4.22 4.33
N LEU A 133 -12.68 4.54 3.53
CA LEU A 133 -11.83 3.52 2.91
C LEU A 133 -11.11 2.67 3.96
N GLU A 134 -10.70 3.27 5.06
CA GLU A 134 -10.00 2.62 6.15
C GLU A 134 -10.82 1.48 6.77
N ASP A 135 -12.13 1.72 6.98
CA ASP A 135 -13.03 0.72 7.55
C ASP A 135 -13.23 -0.45 6.58
N ALA A 136 -13.38 -0.15 5.29
CA ALA A 136 -13.48 -1.18 4.27
C ALA A 136 -12.21 -2.03 4.18
N LEU A 137 -11.02 -1.42 4.27
CA LEU A 137 -9.74 -2.14 4.27
C LEU A 137 -9.57 -2.99 5.53
N GLU A 138 -10.00 -2.49 6.70
CA GLU A 138 -9.96 -3.25 7.94
C GLU A 138 -10.92 -4.47 7.90
N VAL A 139 -12.11 -4.31 7.32
CA VAL A 139 -13.02 -5.45 7.05
C VAL A 139 -12.35 -6.45 6.12
N MET A 140 -11.73 -6.01 5.03
CA MET A 140 -11.04 -6.92 4.11
C MET A 140 -9.85 -7.63 4.76
N LYS A 141 -9.17 -7.02 5.72
CA LYS A 141 -8.08 -7.61 6.51
C LYS A 141 -8.61 -8.64 7.52
N THR A 142 -9.68 -8.32 8.21
CA THR A 142 -10.18 -9.14 9.33
C THR A 142 -11.21 -10.18 8.90
N LYS A 143 -12.17 -9.80 8.06
CA LYS A 143 -13.27 -10.66 7.61
C LYS A 143 -13.05 -11.20 6.18
N GLY A 144 -12.37 -10.46 5.30
CA GLY A 144 -12.15 -10.83 3.89
C GLY A 144 -13.07 -10.07 2.93
N ALA A 145 -13.46 -10.73 1.83
CA ALA A 145 -14.35 -10.15 0.82
C ALA A 145 -15.24 -11.22 0.19
N ALA A 146 -16.54 -10.97 0.07
CA ALA A 146 -17.46 -11.90 -0.57
C ALA A 146 -17.46 -11.78 -2.10
N LEU A 147 -17.58 -12.92 -2.80
CA LEU A 147 -17.75 -12.94 -4.25
C LEU A 147 -19.10 -12.34 -4.66
N LEU A 148 -19.13 -11.69 -5.81
CA LEU A 148 -20.33 -11.12 -6.42
C LEU A 148 -21.42 -12.19 -6.66
N SER A 149 -21.01 -13.43 -6.95
CA SER A 149 -21.93 -14.58 -7.11
C SER A 149 -22.65 -14.99 -5.83
N CYS A 150 -22.09 -14.68 -4.66
CA CYS A 150 -22.72 -14.89 -3.36
C CYS A 150 -23.57 -13.68 -2.94
N ALA A 151 -23.05 -12.49 -3.16
CA ALA A 151 -23.65 -11.21 -2.78
C ALA A 151 -23.80 -10.31 -4.01
N PRO A 152 -24.87 -10.44 -4.79
CA PRO A 152 -25.14 -9.56 -5.94
C PRO A 152 -25.26 -8.09 -5.54
N VAL A 153 -25.11 -7.18 -6.50
CA VAL A 153 -25.23 -5.75 -6.25
C VAL A 153 -26.66 -5.41 -5.81
N ASN A 154 -26.82 -5.13 -4.53
CA ASN A 154 -28.06 -4.69 -3.92
C ASN A 154 -27.77 -4.08 -2.54
N CYS A 155 -28.25 -2.89 -2.29
CA CYS A 155 -28.03 -2.15 -1.05
C CYS A 155 -29.04 -2.44 0.07
N ASP A 156 -30.18 -3.04 -0.28
CA ASP A 156 -31.28 -3.29 0.67
C ASP A 156 -31.23 -4.70 1.29
N THR A 157 -30.20 -5.47 0.94
CA THR A 157 -30.08 -6.87 1.36
C THR A 157 -28.85 -7.06 2.22
N SER A 158 -28.98 -7.70 3.39
CA SER A 158 -27.85 -8.28 4.11
C SER A 158 -27.40 -9.56 3.44
N TYR A 159 -26.07 -9.80 3.48
CA TYR A 159 -25.42 -10.96 2.89
C TYR A 159 -24.61 -11.77 3.91
N ASP A 160 -25.08 -11.84 5.17
CA ASP A 160 -24.40 -12.54 6.28
C ASP A 160 -24.07 -14.00 5.95
N GLN A 161 -24.89 -14.64 5.09
CA GLN A 161 -24.64 -16.00 4.61
C GLN A 161 -23.38 -16.14 3.76
N CYS A 162 -22.76 -15.02 3.34
CA CYS A 162 -21.51 -15.02 2.56
C CYS A 162 -20.25 -14.89 3.42
N ASP A 163 -20.37 -14.58 4.71
CA ASP A 163 -19.24 -14.25 5.60
C ASP A 163 -18.24 -15.39 5.75
N GLU A 164 -18.73 -16.62 5.92
CA GLU A 164 -17.86 -17.80 6.03
C GLU A 164 -16.98 -17.96 4.77
N LYS A 165 -17.55 -17.71 3.58
CA LYS A 165 -16.82 -17.79 2.31
C LYS A 165 -15.90 -16.58 2.11
N ALA A 166 -16.33 -15.40 2.55
CA ALA A 166 -15.53 -14.18 2.49
C ALA A 166 -14.20 -14.31 3.23
N ALA A 167 -14.16 -15.04 4.33
CA ALA A 167 -12.97 -15.30 5.14
C ALA A 167 -11.82 -15.97 4.37
N ASN A 168 -12.08 -16.59 3.21
CA ASN A 168 -11.05 -17.16 2.35
C ASN A 168 -10.33 -16.11 1.47
N TYR A 169 -10.80 -14.87 1.48
CA TYR A 169 -10.35 -13.81 0.56
C TYR A 169 -9.89 -12.55 1.30
N LYS A 170 -9.16 -12.74 2.39
CA LYS A 170 -8.55 -11.66 3.15
C LYS A 170 -7.44 -10.96 2.37
N ILE A 171 -7.11 -9.76 2.78
CA ILE A 171 -5.84 -9.11 2.48
C ILE A 171 -4.91 -9.29 3.68
N ALA A 172 -3.59 -9.35 3.44
CA ALA A 172 -2.64 -9.47 4.55
C ALA A 172 -2.56 -8.18 5.36
N ASP A 173 -2.47 -7.04 4.66
CA ASP A 173 -2.35 -5.73 5.30
C ASP A 173 -2.56 -4.60 4.28
N TYR A 174 -2.53 -3.37 4.74
CA TYR A 174 -2.53 -2.17 3.92
C TYR A 174 -1.70 -1.06 4.58
N ALA A 175 -1.22 -0.12 3.76
CA ALA A 175 -0.48 1.05 4.26
C ALA A 175 -0.81 2.29 3.45
N THR A 176 -0.79 3.44 4.11
CA THR A 176 -0.92 4.75 3.44
C THR A 176 0.36 5.07 2.69
N LEU A 177 0.25 5.80 1.56
CA LEU A 177 1.40 6.12 0.73
C LEU A 177 2.06 7.46 1.09
N PHE A 178 1.28 8.42 1.54
CA PHE A 178 1.76 9.75 1.90
C PHE A 178 0.76 10.47 2.83
N ASN A 179 1.25 11.49 3.51
CA ASN A 179 0.41 12.40 4.27
C ASN A 179 0.15 13.66 3.41
N PRO A 180 -1.10 13.97 3.04
CA PRO A 180 -1.42 15.15 2.23
C PRO A 180 -1.16 16.48 2.94
N LYS A 181 -1.05 16.49 4.28
CA LYS A 181 -0.75 17.67 5.09
C LYS A 181 0.74 17.84 5.39
N ASP A 182 1.56 16.83 5.06
CA ASP A 182 2.99 16.88 5.27
C ASP A 182 3.63 17.86 4.27
N ARG A 183 4.23 18.94 4.79
CA ARG A 183 4.89 19.97 3.99
C ARG A 183 6.08 19.44 3.20
N ASP A 184 6.71 18.36 3.69
CA ASP A 184 7.85 17.72 3.04
C ASP A 184 7.42 16.74 1.94
N THR A 185 6.11 16.48 1.79
CA THR A 185 5.58 15.59 0.75
C THR A 185 5.26 16.39 -0.51
N THR A 186 6.27 16.54 -1.38
CA THR A 186 6.10 17.24 -2.67
C THR A 186 5.20 16.47 -3.63
N PRO A 187 4.62 17.11 -4.67
CA PRO A 187 3.86 16.40 -5.70
C PRO A 187 4.65 15.25 -6.33
N GLU A 188 5.95 15.41 -6.58
CA GLU A 188 6.83 14.38 -7.15
C GLU A 188 6.96 13.17 -6.23
N LEU A 189 7.05 13.38 -4.91
CA LEU A 189 7.09 12.29 -3.94
C LEU A 189 5.76 11.51 -3.93
N ARG A 190 4.62 12.19 -4.02
CA ARG A 190 3.29 11.56 -4.11
C ARG A 190 3.14 10.75 -5.41
N ILE A 191 3.55 11.32 -6.55
CA ILE A 191 3.57 10.65 -7.84
C ILE A 191 4.41 9.37 -7.76
N ASN A 192 5.64 9.50 -7.27
CA ASN A 192 6.56 8.36 -7.14
C ASN A 192 6.06 7.30 -6.16
N ALA A 193 5.38 7.69 -5.07
CA ALA A 193 4.78 6.75 -4.13
C ALA A 193 3.68 5.89 -4.78
N ILE A 194 2.80 6.51 -5.58
CA ILE A 194 1.75 5.79 -6.31
C ILE A 194 2.36 4.88 -7.39
N LYS A 195 3.30 5.39 -8.21
CA LYS A 195 3.99 4.60 -9.25
C LYS A 195 4.70 3.39 -8.64
N SER A 196 5.43 3.61 -7.53
CA SER A 196 6.12 2.54 -6.81
C SER A 196 5.16 1.48 -6.27
N ALA A 197 4.03 1.92 -5.69
CA ALA A 197 3.05 1.00 -5.14
C ALA A 197 2.41 0.11 -6.22
N LEU A 198 2.13 0.67 -7.41
CA LEU A 198 1.62 -0.09 -8.57
C LEU A 198 2.61 -1.16 -9.03
N VAL A 199 3.87 -0.79 -9.21
CA VAL A 199 4.91 -1.70 -9.75
C VAL A 199 5.27 -2.79 -8.75
N GLU A 200 5.45 -2.43 -7.48
CA GLU A 200 5.83 -3.35 -6.40
C GLU A 200 4.69 -4.29 -6.02
N GLY A 201 3.49 -3.70 -5.83
CA GLY A 201 2.31 -4.45 -5.42
C GLY A 201 1.73 -5.30 -6.55
N LYS A 202 2.04 -4.96 -7.80
CA LYS A 202 1.38 -5.54 -8.99
C LYS A 202 -0.14 -5.56 -8.84
N ASN A 203 -0.65 -4.52 -8.21
CA ASN A 203 -2.05 -4.36 -7.85
C ASN A 203 -2.46 -2.90 -7.98
N ALA A 204 -3.77 -2.62 -7.95
CA ALA A 204 -4.30 -1.26 -7.96
C ALA A 204 -3.91 -0.50 -6.67
N VAL A 205 -3.72 0.79 -6.80
CA VAL A 205 -3.61 1.72 -5.67
C VAL A 205 -4.98 2.35 -5.45
N LEU A 206 -5.53 2.18 -4.25
CA LEU A 206 -6.78 2.84 -3.88
C LEU A 206 -6.51 4.30 -3.53
N ILE A 207 -7.36 5.19 -4.04
CA ILE A 207 -7.30 6.61 -3.73
C ILE A 207 -8.64 7.15 -3.27
N GLY A 208 -8.57 8.11 -2.34
CA GLY A 208 -9.66 9.00 -1.98
C GLY A 208 -9.37 10.39 -2.54
N MET A 209 -10.20 10.85 -3.44
CA MET A 209 -10.05 12.11 -4.16
C MET A 209 -11.18 13.08 -3.79
N MET A 210 -10.83 14.34 -3.56
CA MET A 210 -11.80 15.44 -3.57
C MET A 210 -12.06 15.81 -5.02
N VAL A 211 -13.28 15.53 -5.51
CA VAL A 211 -13.57 15.54 -6.95
C VAL A 211 -13.91 16.94 -7.45
N PRO A 212 -13.11 17.56 -8.33
CA PRO A 212 -13.45 18.81 -8.97
C PRO A 212 -14.53 18.60 -10.05
N LEU A 213 -15.27 19.66 -10.42
CA LEU A 213 -16.36 19.57 -11.37
C LEU A 213 -15.92 19.09 -12.76
N SER A 214 -14.74 19.52 -13.23
CA SER A 214 -14.19 19.07 -14.51
C SER A 214 -13.98 17.55 -14.59
N PHE A 215 -13.73 16.89 -13.45
CA PHE A 215 -13.61 15.44 -13.44
C PHE A 215 -14.95 14.72 -13.67
N ILE A 216 -16.06 15.33 -13.24
CA ILE A 216 -17.40 14.79 -13.44
C ILE A 216 -17.90 15.04 -14.87
N GLU A 217 -17.73 16.28 -15.34
CA GLU A 217 -18.39 16.79 -16.53
C GLU A 217 -17.53 16.69 -17.79
N GLU A 218 -16.20 16.82 -17.65
CA GLU A 218 -15.28 16.99 -18.77
C GLU A 218 -14.29 15.83 -18.95
N ALA A 219 -14.24 14.87 -18.00
CA ALA A 219 -13.32 13.74 -18.14
C ALA A 219 -13.68 12.90 -19.37
N THR A 220 -12.69 12.76 -20.26
CA THR A 220 -12.73 11.93 -21.45
C THR A 220 -11.63 10.87 -21.38
N GLU A 221 -11.00 10.53 -22.49
CA GLU A 221 -9.79 9.68 -22.46
C GLU A 221 -8.68 10.26 -21.59
N ASN A 222 -8.58 11.60 -21.57
CA ASN A 222 -7.60 12.35 -20.78
C ASN A 222 -8.31 13.37 -19.90
N TRP A 223 -7.85 13.52 -18.66
CA TRP A 223 -8.33 14.53 -17.75
C TRP A 223 -7.18 15.35 -17.14
N GLN A 224 -7.39 16.63 -17.07
CA GLN A 224 -6.64 17.58 -16.26
C GLN A 224 -7.62 18.57 -15.62
N ALA A 225 -7.28 19.11 -14.47
CA ALA A 225 -8.17 20.04 -13.77
C ALA A 225 -8.34 21.34 -14.56
N ALA A 226 -9.56 21.89 -14.54
CA ALA A 226 -9.83 23.17 -15.15
C ALA A 226 -9.11 24.32 -14.42
N PRO A 227 -8.78 25.42 -15.12
CA PRO A 227 -8.16 26.59 -14.47
C PRO A 227 -9.00 27.10 -13.30
N GLY A 228 -8.36 27.32 -12.16
CA GLY A 228 -9.01 27.85 -10.94
C GLY A 228 -9.66 26.80 -10.03
N GLU A 229 -9.74 25.53 -10.43
CA GLU A 229 -10.21 24.47 -9.52
C GLU A 229 -9.23 24.24 -8.37
N SER A 230 -9.78 24.08 -7.16
CA SER A 230 -9.03 23.82 -5.94
C SER A 230 -9.71 22.74 -5.09
N VAL A 231 -8.97 22.19 -4.14
CA VAL A 231 -9.48 21.17 -3.20
C VAL A 231 -10.59 21.69 -2.29
N ASP A 232 -10.70 23.02 -2.13
CA ASP A 232 -11.69 23.68 -1.28
C ASP A 232 -13.03 23.89 -1.99
N ASN A 233 -13.06 23.68 -3.31
CA ASN A 233 -14.28 23.83 -4.13
C ASN A 233 -14.49 22.57 -5.00
N THR A 234 -14.98 21.52 -4.39
CA THR A 234 -15.18 20.19 -5.00
C THR A 234 -16.58 19.67 -4.75
N ALA A 235 -17.00 18.69 -5.54
CA ALA A 235 -18.31 18.06 -5.42
C ALA A 235 -18.40 17.09 -4.23
N GLY A 236 -17.26 16.69 -3.64
CA GLY A 236 -17.19 15.76 -2.51
C GLY A 236 -16.09 14.72 -2.65
N GLY A 237 -16.04 13.80 -1.70
CA GLY A 237 -15.06 12.71 -1.67
C GLY A 237 -15.51 11.50 -2.49
N HIS A 238 -14.62 10.96 -3.33
CA HIS A 238 -14.87 9.80 -4.17
C HIS A 238 -13.71 8.82 -4.11
N ALA A 239 -14.01 7.52 -4.00
CA ALA A 239 -13.04 6.46 -4.00
C ALA A 239 -12.88 5.85 -5.39
N MET A 240 -11.63 5.69 -5.83
CA MET A 240 -11.29 5.10 -7.13
C MET A 240 -10.04 4.23 -7.03
N ALA A 241 -9.73 3.52 -8.12
CA ALA A 241 -8.52 2.74 -8.23
C ALA A 241 -7.61 3.29 -9.34
N VAL A 242 -6.36 3.57 -8.98
CA VAL A 242 -5.28 3.82 -9.95
C VAL A 242 -4.78 2.46 -10.41
N VAL A 243 -4.86 2.19 -11.72
CA VAL A 243 -4.58 0.88 -12.30
C VAL A 243 -3.41 0.90 -13.29
N GLY A 244 -2.77 2.04 -13.44
CA GLY A 244 -1.58 2.18 -14.27
C GLY A 244 -1.05 3.60 -14.31
N TYR A 245 0.04 3.77 -15.05
CA TYR A 245 0.62 5.07 -15.37
C TYR A 245 1.39 5.02 -16.69
N ASP A 246 1.57 6.17 -17.32
CA ASP A 246 2.44 6.35 -18.49
C ASP A 246 3.06 7.76 -18.45
N ASP A 247 4.40 7.82 -18.49
CA ASP A 247 5.17 9.06 -18.43
C ASP A 247 5.07 9.87 -19.73
N ASN A 248 4.63 9.25 -20.84
CA ASN A 248 4.54 9.88 -22.15
C ASN A 248 3.14 10.47 -22.44
N ILE A 249 2.11 10.06 -21.72
CA ILE A 249 0.75 10.56 -21.90
C ILE A 249 0.60 11.91 -21.18
N ASN A 250 0.34 12.99 -21.91
CA ASN A 250 0.13 14.36 -21.38
C ASN A 250 1.25 14.87 -20.46
N GLY A 251 2.50 14.45 -20.68
CA GLY A 251 3.62 14.78 -19.81
C GLY A 251 3.60 14.02 -18.48
N GLY A 252 2.92 12.88 -18.47
CA GLY A 252 2.80 11.94 -17.36
C GLY A 252 1.39 11.90 -16.78
N SER A 253 0.77 10.70 -16.85
CA SER A 253 -0.60 10.48 -16.38
C SER A 253 -0.78 9.15 -15.69
N PHE A 254 -1.68 9.10 -14.71
CA PHE A 254 -2.19 7.89 -14.09
C PHE A 254 -3.44 7.41 -14.82
N LEU A 255 -3.56 6.11 -15.02
CA LEU A 255 -4.78 5.48 -15.48
C LEU A 255 -5.71 5.19 -14.32
N ILE A 256 -6.89 5.80 -14.35
CA ILE A 256 -7.93 5.63 -13.34
C ILE A 256 -9.03 4.74 -13.91
N VAL A 257 -9.51 3.78 -13.12
CA VAL A 257 -10.78 3.10 -13.33
C VAL A 257 -11.82 3.63 -12.37
N ASN A 258 -13.02 3.93 -12.88
CA ASN A 258 -14.10 4.53 -12.14
C ASN A 258 -15.36 3.64 -12.15
N SER A 259 -16.25 3.87 -11.20
CA SER A 259 -17.52 3.16 -11.03
C SER A 259 -18.75 3.94 -11.55
N TRP A 260 -18.58 4.75 -12.57
CA TRP A 260 -19.65 5.56 -13.19
C TRP A 260 -20.07 5.07 -14.58
N GLY A 261 -19.86 3.78 -14.83
CA GLY A 261 -20.27 3.13 -16.07
C GLY A 261 -19.37 3.46 -17.27
N LYS A 262 -19.66 2.77 -18.39
CA LYS A 262 -18.88 2.87 -19.63
C LYS A 262 -19.06 4.23 -20.37
N THR A 263 -20.07 5.01 -20.00
CA THR A 263 -20.35 6.33 -20.60
C THR A 263 -19.50 7.46 -20.01
N TRP A 264 -18.88 7.26 -18.85
CA TRP A 264 -17.95 8.21 -18.27
C TRP A 264 -16.53 7.96 -18.78
N GLY A 265 -15.79 9.03 -19.01
CA GLY A 265 -14.42 8.95 -19.53
C GLY A 265 -14.32 8.24 -20.87
N SER A 266 -13.30 7.46 -21.08
CA SER A 266 -13.16 6.53 -22.20
C SER A 266 -13.45 5.10 -21.72
N ASN A 267 -14.69 4.64 -21.91
CA ASN A 267 -15.16 3.33 -21.45
C ASN A 267 -14.91 3.08 -19.95
N GLY A 268 -15.18 4.06 -19.09
CA GLY A 268 -15.02 3.98 -17.63
C GLY A 268 -13.60 4.24 -17.13
N TYR A 269 -12.67 4.63 -18.01
CA TYR A 269 -11.30 5.01 -17.69
C TYR A 269 -11.00 6.46 -18.05
N THR A 270 -9.98 7.01 -17.41
CA THR A 270 -9.36 8.27 -17.85
C THR A 270 -7.87 8.29 -17.50
N TRP A 271 -7.06 8.91 -18.34
CA TRP A 271 -5.69 9.25 -18.04
C TRP A 271 -5.65 10.59 -17.32
N ALA A 272 -5.49 10.56 -16.02
CA ALA A 272 -5.44 11.75 -15.19
C ALA A 272 -4.01 12.26 -15.04
N LYS A 273 -3.78 13.52 -15.43
CA LYS A 273 -2.45 14.15 -15.32
C LYS A 273 -1.91 14.06 -13.92
N TYR A 274 -0.64 13.64 -13.76
CA TYR A 274 -0.02 13.37 -12.46
C TYR A 274 -0.22 14.48 -11.44
N ALA A 275 0.15 15.71 -11.83
CA ALA A 275 0.11 16.86 -10.92
C ALA A 275 -1.31 17.17 -10.43
N ASP A 276 -2.30 17.03 -11.32
CA ASP A 276 -3.70 17.29 -10.97
C ASP A 276 -4.27 16.18 -10.11
N LEU A 277 -4.04 14.90 -10.46
CA LEU A 277 -4.51 13.80 -9.63
C LEU A 277 -3.97 13.89 -8.19
N VAL A 278 -2.66 14.05 -8.01
CA VAL A 278 -2.08 14.08 -6.65
C VAL A 278 -2.46 15.33 -5.86
N ARG A 279 -2.82 16.44 -6.55
CA ARG A 279 -3.33 17.66 -5.91
C ARG A 279 -4.69 17.43 -5.25
N PHE A 280 -5.58 16.70 -5.91
CA PHE A 280 -6.93 16.42 -5.40
C PHE A 280 -7.01 15.13 -4.58
N THR A 281 -5.98 14.27 -4.60
CA THR A 281 -5.93 13.04 -3.80
C THR A 281 -5.60 13.37 -2.34
N ARG A 282 -6.49 12.96 -1.43
CA ARG A 282 -6.32 13.11 0.03
C ARG A 282 -5.77 11.83 0.64
N ASN A 283 -6.26 10.68 0.23
CA ASN A 283 -5.93 9.37 0.74
C ASN A 283 -5.38 8.49 -0.38
N ALA A 284 -4.32 7.74 -0.12
CA ALA A 284 -3.79 6.76 -1.07
C ALA A 284 -3.24 5.55 -0.31
N TYR A 285 -3.56 4.33 -0.79
CA TYR A 285 -3.25 3.09 -0.09
C TYR A 285 -2.61 2.07 -1.02
N GLN A 286 -1.55 1.43 -0.53
CA GLN A 286 -1.08 0.15 -1.04
C GLN A 286 -1.72 -0.97 -0.23
N ILE A 287 -2.18 -2.00 -0.92
CA ILE A 287 -2.76 -3.19 -0.32
C ILE A 287 -1.80 -4.36 -0.55
N TYR A 288 -1.59 -5.16 0.49
CA TYR A 288 -0.73 -6.33 0.48
C TYR A 288 -1.57 -7.60 0.40
N PRO A 289 -1.32 -8.47 -0.60
CA PRO A 289 -2.04 -9.73 -0.71
C PRO A 289 -1.66 -10.68 0.43
N GLU A 290 -2.60 -11.56 0.81
CA GLU A 290 -2.24 -12.72 1.62
C GLU A 290 -1.11 -13.49 0.93
N PRO A 291 -0.07 -13.89 1.67
CA PRO A 291 0.93 -14.78 1.14
C PRO A 291 0.23 -16.02 0.55
N ALA A 292 0.61 -16.43 -0.65
CA ALA A 292 0.03 -17.63 -1.23
C ALA A 292 0.12 -18.77 -0.19
N ALA A 293 -1.02 -19.42 0.10
CA ALA A 293 -1.06 -20.59 0.97
C ALA A 293 0.04 -21.53 0.49
N LYS A 294 0.93 -21.95 1.42
CA LYS A 294 2.18 -22.69 1.13
C LYS A 294 1.93 -23.67 -0.01
N PRO A 295 2.50 -23.52 -1.21
CA PRO A 295 2.49 -24.60 -2.19
C PRO A 295 3.19 -25.79 -1.54
N LYS A 296 2.71 -27.01 -1.81
CA LYS A 296 3.45 -28.23 -1.45
C LYS A 296 4.94 -28.05 -1.80
N PRO A 297 5.90 -28.55 -1.06
CA PRO A 297 7.20 -27.97 -0.78
C PRO A 297 8.02 -27.68 -2.05
N GLN A 298 7.86 -26.51 -2.61
CA GLN A 298 8.95 -25.83 -3.28
C GLN A 298 9.59 -24.98 -2.21
N THR A 299 10.86 -25.23 -1.94
CA THR A 299 11.71 -24.55 -0.97
C THR A 299 11.77 -23.05 -1.28
N VAL A 300 10.82 -22.33 -0.76
CA VAL A 300 10.72 -20.91 -1.01
C VAL A 300 11.51 -20.18 0.07
N THR A 301 12.74 -19.92 -0.22
CA THR A 301 13.74 -19.35 0.65
C THR A 301 13.47 -17.87 0.90
N LEU A 302 13.24 -17.48 2.15
CA LEU A 302 13.31 -16.08 2.57
C LEU A 302 14.78 -15.63 2.41
N LYS A 303 15.01 -14.66 1.52
CA LYS A 303 16.35 -14.18 1.20
C LYS A 303 16.36 -12.67 1.14
N GLY A 304 17.41 -12.07 1.64
CA GLY A 304 17.57 -10.63 1.63
C GLY A 304 18.90 -10.14 2.17
N ASN A 305 19.04 -8.84 2.31
CA ASN A 305 20.17 -8.18 2.93
C ASN A 305 19.74 -6.90 3.65
N VAL A 306 20.61 -6.46 4.56
CA VAL A 306 20.49 -5.20 5.29
C VAL A 306 21.74 -4.37 5.03
N ASP A 307 21.60 -3.20 4.42
CA ASP A 307 22.70 -2.30 4.14
C ASP A 307 22.60 -1.09 5.07
N PHE A 308 23.70 -0.72 5.71
CA PHE A 308 23.83 0.52 6.47
C PHE A 308 24.53 1.55 5.58
N MET A 309 23.90 2.69 5.34
CA MET A 309 24.34 3.69 4.39
C MET A 309 24.73 4.99 5.09
N ILE A 310 25.94 5.50 4.83
CA ILE A 310 26.39 6.81 5.28
C ILE A 310 26.72 7.68 4.05
N GLY A 311 26.00 8.79 3.88
CA GLY A 311 26.09 9.57 2.65
C GLY A 311 25.70 8.73 1.43
N SER A 312 26.64 8.62 0.46
CA SER A 312 26.49 7.77 -0.74
C SER A 312 27.18 6.40 -0.62
N GLY A 313 27.84 6.13 0.52
CA GLY A 313 28.62 4.92 0.75
C GLY A 313 27.95 3.94 1.70
N GLU A 314 28.37 2.68 1.64
CA GLU A 314 27.94 1.61 2.54
C GLU A 314 28.89 1.52 3.75
N MET A 315 28.33 1.29 4.94
CA MET A 315 29.13 1.01 6.14
C MET A 315 29.59 -0.45 6.10
N ALA A 316 30.88 -0.67 5.99
CA ALA A 316 31.45 -2.02 5.90
C ALA A 316 31.27 -2.79 7.20
N VAL A 317 30.95 -4.08 7.08
CA VAL A 317 30.71 -4.99 8.20
C VAL A 317 31.53 -6.28 8.09
N HIS A 318 31.71 -6.96 9.22
CA HIS A 318 32.18 -8.34 9.28
C HIS A 318 31.35 -9.14 10.29
N SER A 319 31.10 -10.40 10.00
CA SER A 319 30.24 -11.24 10.85
C SER A 319 31.02 -12.06 11.85
N THR A 320 30.42 -12.19 13.04
CA THR A 320 30.77 -13.18 14.04
C THR A 320 29.50 -13.85 14.54
N LEU A 321 29.57 -15.16 14.79
CA LEU A 321 28.47 -15.86 15.47
C LEU A 321 28.51 -15.49 16.96
N TYR A 322 27.49 -14.82 17.43
CA TYR A 322 27.34 -14.50 18.84
C TYR A 322 26.82 -15.72 19.60
N LYS A 323 27.69 -16.34 20.43
CA LYS A 323 27.30 -17.41 21.34
C LYS A 323 26.82 -16.79 22.66
N GLY A 324 25.51 -16.62 22.78
CA GLY A 324 24.86 -16.12 24.00
C GLY A 324 24.93 -17.11 25.16
N ILE A 325 24.77 -16.61 26.36
CA ILE A 325 24.69 -17.37 27.60
C ILE A 325 23.32 -18.06 27.68
N GLN A 326 23.20 -19.13 28.47
CA GLN A 326 21.94 -19.85 28.72
C GLN A 326 20.77 -18.92 29.03
N VAL A 327 19.67 -19.12 28.33
CA VAL A 327 18.54 -18.16 28.31
C VAL A 327 17.63 -18.28 29.51
N THR A 328 17.60 -19.42 30.21
CA THR A 328 16.85 -19.57 31.47
C THR A 328 17.39 -20.71 32.29
N PRO A 329 17.26 -20.65 33.66
CA PRO A 329 17.59 -21.75 34.55
C PRO A 329 16.72 -23.00 34.31
N ASP A 330 15.55 -22.85 33.70
CA ASP A 330 14.56 -23.91 33.52
C ASP A 330 14.75 -24.74 32.25
N GLN A 331 15.68 -24.37 31.39
CA GLN A 331 16.03 -25.14 30.17
C GLN A 331 17.54 -25.45 30.12
N PRO A 332 18.01 -26.50 30.78
CA PRO A 332 19.41 -26.89 30.71
C PRO A 332 19.78 -27.27 29.26
N GLY A 333 20.72 -26.53 28.66
CA GLY A 333 21.31 -26.84 27.35
C GLY A 333 20.85 -26.01 26.16
N SER A 334 19.89 -25.09 26.30
CA SER A 334 19.55 -24.16 25.21
C SER A 334 20.59 -23.02 25.17
N LYS A 335 21.35 -22.95 24.08
CA LYS A 335 22.25 -21.83 23.80
C LYS A 335 21.57 -20.90 22.84
N ALA A 336 21.33 -19.66 23.26
CA ALA A 336 20.90 -18.60 22.33
C ALA A 336 22.06 -18.30 21.37
N GLU A 337 21.87 -18.57 20.08
CA GLU A 337 22.84 -18.27 19.02
C GLU A 337 22.22 -17.27 18.03
N MET A 338 22.87 -16.12 17.82
CA MET A 338 22.47 -15.12 16.84
C MET A 338 23.70 -14.68 16.05
N ILE A 339 23.55 -14.55 14.73
CA ILE A 339 24.59 -13.96 13.93
C ILE A 339 24.79 -12.49 14.31
N THR A 340 26.02 -12.11 14.59
CA THR A 340 26.39 -10.74 14.88
C THR A 340 27.30 -10.18 13.79
N TYR A 341 26.90 -9.04 13.25
CA TYR A 341 27.71 -8.23 12.36
C TYR A 341 28.28 -7.05 13.14
N ASN A 342 29.59 -6.87 13.07
CA ASN A 342 30.27 -5.73 13.65
C ASN A 342 30.59 -4.75 12.51
N MET A 343 30.40 -3.47 12.74
CA MET A 343 30.95 -2.45 11.83
C MET A 343 32.48 -2.56 11.79
N SER A 344 33.06 -2.42 10.63
CA SER A 344 34.50 -2.60 10.42
C SER A 344 35.38 -1.49 11.01
N GLN A 345 34.74 -0.39 11.42
CA GLN A 345 35.39 0.73 12.09
C GLN A 345 34.43 1.39 13.09
N PRO A 346 34.94 2.10 14.11
CA PRO A 346 34.11 2.90 14.99
C PRO A 346 33.61 4.16 14.28
N TYR A 347 32.48 4.70 14.76
CA TYR A 347 31.86 5.91 14.27
C TYR A 347 31.72 6.95 15.38
N ASN A 348 31.76 8.23 15.02
CA ASN A 348 31.64 9.33 16.01
C ASN A 348 30.18 9.61 16.37
N SER A 349 30.00 10.24 17.55
CA SER A 349 28.71 10.87 17.92
C SER A 349 28.23 11.80 16.82
N GLY A 350 26.93 11.87 16.59
CA GLY A 350 26.33 12.67 15.53
C GLY A 350 26.40 12.04 14.13
N THR A 351 27.05 10.88 13.96
CA THR A 351 27.06 10.16 12.67
C THR A 351 25.65 9.82 12.26
N ARG A 352 25.27 10.25 11.05
CA ARG A 352 23.95 9.99 10.45
C ARG A 352 24.05 8.88 9.43
N PHE A 353 23.18 7.91 9.55
CA PHE A 353 23.09 6.79 8.62
C PHE A 353 21.65 6.38 8.32
N LYS A 354 21.49 5.60 7.29
CA LYS A 354 20.21 4.99 6.90
C LYS A 354 20.38 3.49 6.78
N MET A 355 19.28 2.76 6.93
CA MET A 355 19.25 1.32 6.69
C MET A 355 18.42 1.05 5.45
N VAL A 356 18.88 0.11 4.61
CA VAL A 356 18.14 -0.39 3.46
C VAL A 356 17.96 -1.89 3.65
N ILE A 357 16.72 -2.35 3.73
CA ILE A 357 16.41 -3.78 3.81
C ILE A 357 15.85 -4.24 2.47
N ASN A 358 16.50 -5.23 1.90
CA ASN A 358 16.08 -5.88 0.67
C ASN A 358 15.56 -7.27 0.99
N ASN A 359 14.43 -7.65 0.42
CA ASN A 359 13.86 -8.98 0.60
C ASN A 359 13.28 -9.54 -0.71
N SER A 360 13.36 -10.86 -0.87
CA SER A 360 12.85 -11.54 -2.06
C SER A 360 11.36 -11.88 -1.98
N LYS A 361 10.79 -11.86 -0.77
CA LYS A 361 9.40 -12.20 -0.48
C LYS A 361 8.77 -11.17 0.42
N GLN A 362 7.44 -11.08 0.36
CA GLN A 362 6.69 -10.33 1.37
C GLN A 362 7.03 -10.89 2.75
N SER A 363 7.40 -9.99 3.63
CA SER A 363 7.80 -10.26 5.01
C SER A 363 7.46 -9.04 5.88
N TYR A 364 7.67 -9.19 7.17
CA TYR A 364 7.52 -8.11 8.14
C TYR A 364 8.87 -7.80 8.76
N VAL A 365 9.20 -6.53 8.89
CA VAL A 365 10.48 -6.07 9.41
C VAL A 365 10.25 -5.37 10.75
N TYR A 366 11.07 -5.72 11.74
CA TYR A 366 11.08 -5.07 13.05
C TYR A 366 12.53 -4.78 13.43
N ILE A 367 12.80 -3.60 13.99
CA ILE A 367 14.14 -3.21 14.43
C ILE A 367 14.04 -2.68 15.86
N LEU A 368 14.83 -3.28 16.74
CA LEU A 368 15.03 -2.80 18.09
C LEU A 368 16.46 -2.25 18.19
N GLY A 369 16.62 -1.11 18.85
CA GLY A 369 17.90 -0.56 19.24
C GLY A 369 18.18 -0.86 20.71
N SER A 370 19.46 -1.04 21.05
CA SER A 370 19.90 -1.15 22.45
C SER A 370 21.27 -0.49 22.60
N ASP A 371 21.47 0.16 23.72
CA ASP A 371 22.75 0.71 24.12
C ASP A 371 23.57 -0.26 24.99
N LYS A 372 24.75 0.16 25.40
CA LYS A 372 25.65 -0.59 26.28
C LYS A 372 25.01 -0.96 27.65
N GLU A 373 23.98 -0.26 28.07
CA GLU A 373 23.26 -0.50 29.31
C GLU A 373 22.05 -1.46 29.12
N ASN A 374 21.90 -2.00 27.89
CA ASN A 374 20.79 -2.87 27.49
C ASN A 374 19.40 -2.19 27.60
N ARG A 375 19.37 -0.85 27.49
CA ARG A 375 18.11 -0.12 27.33
C ARG A 375 17.60 -0.31 25.90
N VAL A 376 16.40 -0.84 25.78
CA VAL A 376 15.81 -1.22 24.49
C VAL A 376 14.81 -0.18 24.04
N SER A 377 14.90 0.22 22.78
CA SER A 377 13.94 1.08 22.08
C SER A 377 13.45 0.42 20.80
N SER A 378 12.19 0.65 20.44
CA SER A 378 11.67 0.28 19.13
C SER A 378 12.09 1.33 18.10
N LEU A 379 12.79 0.89 17.05
CA LEU A 379 13.30 1.76 15.99
C LEU A 379 12.49 1.63 14.69
N PHE A 380 11.85 0.48 14.47
CA PHE A 380 11.00 0.26 13.30
C PHE A 380 10.05 -0.94 13.55
N PRO A 381 8.77 -0.88 13.14
CA PRO A 381 8.10 0.31 12.57
C PRO A 381 8.05 1.49 13.55
N PHE A 382 8.09 2.70 13.00
CA PHE A 382 7.93 3.91 13.81
C PHE A 382 6.49 4.03 14.26
N ASN A 383 6.32 4.35 15.54
CA ASN A 383 5.03 4.73 16.11
C ASN A 383 5.23 6.03 16.89
N SER A 384 4.93 7.14 16.24
CA SER A 384 4.93 8.48 16.84
C SER A 384 3.58 9.14 16.65
N GLU A 385 3.34 10.27 17.33
CA GLU A 385 2.09 11.03 17.21
C GLU A 385 1.78 11.41 15.74
N ASP A 386 2.82 11.62 14.92
CA ASP A 386 2.68 12.10 13.54
C ASP A 386 2.80 11.01 12.49
N VAL A 387 3.45 9.88 12.79
CA VAL A 387 3.79 8.85 11.79
C VAL A 387 3.77 7.46 12.40
N ILE A 388 2.94 6.62 11.84
CA ILE A 388 2.98 5.17 12.05
C ILE A 388 3.45 4.53 10.74
N THR A 389 4.55 3.77 10.76
CA THR A 389 5.03 3.07 9.56
C THR A 389 4.57 1.62 9.54
N SER A 390 4.35 1.07 8.35
CA SER A 390 4.02 -0.35 8.18
C SER A 390 5.27 -1.21 8.35
N ALA A 391 5.14 -2.33 9.06
CA ALA A 391 6.17 -3.36 9.15
C ALA A 391 6.32 -4.15 7.84
N VAL A 392 5.32 -4.10 6.95
CA VAL A 392 5.30 -4.91 5.72
C VAL A 392 6.40 -4.50 4.76
N ALA A 393 7.20 -5.47 4.37
CA ALA A 393 8.18 -5.41 3.30
C ALA A 393 7.65 -6.19 2.09
N PRO A 394 7.22 -5.53 1.00
CA PRO A 394 6.73 -6.22 -0.19
C PRO A 394 7.80 -7.12 -0.81
N ALA A 395 7.36 -8.17 -1.54
CA ALA A 395 8.29 -9.05 -2.24
C ALA A 395 9.14 -8.29 -3.27
N ASN A 396 10.42 -8.65 -3.36
CA ASN A 396 11.40 -8.02 -4.27
C ASN A 396 11.51 -6.50 -4.10
N SER A 397 11.31 -6.01 -2.88
CA SER A 397 11.39 -4.59 -2.54
C SER A 397 12.66 -4.22 -1.76
N SER A 398 12.93 -2.92 -1.68
CA SER A 398 13.98 -2.34 -0.85
C SER A 398 13.38 -1.24 0.01
N ILE A 399 13.36 -1.44 1.32
CA ILE A 399 12.82 -0.48 2.28
C ILE A 399 13.93 0.40 2.81
N LEU A 400 13.77 1.72 2.70
CA LEU A 400 14.67 2.70 3.28
C LEU A 400 14.14 3.16 4.64
N MET A 401 14.99 3.11 5.63
CA MET A 401 14.69 3.54 7.00
C MET A 401 15.69 4.57 7.51
N PRO A 402 15.25 5.53 8.31
CA PRO A 402 13.88 5.77 8.73
C PRO A 402 12.98 6.31 7.63
N SER A 403 13.46 7.16 6.72
CA SER A 403 12.73 7.69 5.56
C SER A 403 13.68 8.34 4.55
N VAL A 404 13.15 8.88 3.45
CA VAL A 404 13.95 9.64 2.47
C VAL A 404 14.60 10.86 3.11
N ASN A 405 13.86 11.57 3.97
CA ASN A 405 14.26 12.85 4.56
C ASN A 405 14.86 12.73 5.97
N SER A 406 14.79 11.54 6.60
CA SER A 406 15.27 11.30 7.96
C SER A 406 16.45 10.32 7.97
N SER A 407 17.22 10.34 9.05
CA SER A 407 18.36 9.42 9.29
C SER A 407 18.34 8.96 10.74
N PHE A 408 18.84 7.77 11.01
CA PHE A 408 19.29 7.42 12.35
C PHE A 408 20.53 8.27 12.68
N THR A 409 20.68 8.62 13.94
CA THR A 409 21.81 9.39 14.41
C THR A 409 22.37 8.73 15.66
N LEU A 410 23.68 8.48 15.69
CA LEU A 410 24.35 8.06 16.91
C LEU A 410 24.29 9.23 17.91
N ASP A 411 23.85 8.96 19.13
CA ASP A 411 23.70 9.95 20.17
C ASP A 411 25.04 10.42 20.74
N ASP A 412 25.08 11.08 21.90
CA ASP A 412 26.31 11.55 22.55
C ASP A 412 26.87 10.54 23.57
N VAL A 413 26.19 9.37 23.76
CA VAL A 413 26.59 8.36 24.75
C VAL A 413 27.50 7.34 24.11
N LYS A 414 28.81 7.55 24.27
CA LYS A 414 29.84 6.66 23.71
C LYS A 414 29.78 5.24 24.27
N GLY A 415 30.02 4.27 23.39
CA GLY A 415 30.01 2.85 23.78
C GLY A 415 29.70 1.92 22.62
N GLU A 416 28.89 0.94 22.88
CA GLU A 416 28.43 -0.05 21.91
C GLU A 416 26.93 0.11 21.72
N ASP A 417 26.52 0.35 20.49
CA ASP A 417 25.12 0.39 20.07
C ASP A 417 24.78 -0.90 19.32
N TYR A 418 23.61 -1.40 19.57
CA TYR A 418 23.13 -2.66 19.00
C TYR A 418 21.82 -2.44 18.26
N PHE A 419 21.71 -3.03 17.07
CA PHE A 419 20.49 -3.10 16.29
C PHE A 419 20.11 -4.56 16.10
N VAL A 420 18.95 -4.96 16.61
CA VAL A 420 18.38 -6.27 16.34
C VAL A 420 17.35 -6.13 15.26
N VAL A 421 17.63 -6.75 14.10
CA VAL A 421 16.72 -6.76 12.96
C VAL A 421 16.02 -8.10 12.90
N PHE A 422 14.69 -8.08 12.94
CA PHE A 422 13.86 -9.26 12.77
C PHE A 422 13.19 -9.19 11.40
N ILE A 423 13.39 -10.22 10.58
CA ILE A 423 12.67 -10.40 9.32
C ILE A 423 11.71 -11.57 9.53
N SER A 424 10.44 -11.27 9.69
CA SER A 424 9.41 -12.26 10.01
C SER A 424 8.57 -12.63 8.79
N GLN A 425 8.19 -13.89 8.68
CA GLN A 425 7.20 -14.36 7.70
C GLN A 425 5.77 -14.01 8.11
N ASN A 426 5.55 -13.80 9.41
CA ASN A 426 4.26 -13.49 10.00
C ASN A 426 4.28 -12.10 10.64
N GLU A 427 3.13 -11.45 10.71
CA GLU A 427 3.01 -10.21 11.46
C GLU A 427 3.24 -10.48 12.96
N LEU A 428 4.05 -9.64 13.60
CA LEU A 428 4.30 -9.68 15.05
C LEU A 428 3.61 -8.47 15.70
N ASN A 429 3.04 -8.68 16.87
CA ASN A 429 2.54 -7.56 17.66
C ASN A 429 3.71 -6.77 18.24
N LEU A 430 3.99 -5.59 17.68
CA LEU A 430 5.14 -4.76 18.07
C LEU A 430 5.10 -4.32 19.53
N GLU A 431 3.93 -3.96 20.06
CA GLU A 431 3.79 -3.52 21.46
C GLU A 431 4.08 -4.66 22.42
N GLU A 432 3.55 -5.85 22.14
CA GLU A 432 3.81 -7.05 22.93
C GLU A 432 5.28 -7.46 22.83
N LEU A 433 5.87 -7.44 21.64
CA LEU A 433 7.29 -7.71 21.41
C LEU A 433 8.17 -6.73 22.20
N ALA A 434 7.95 -5.43 22.05
CA ALA A 434 8.71 -4.41 22.76
C ALA A 434 8.57 -4.57 24.29
N LYS A 435 7.37 -4.87 24.79
CA LYS A 435 7.11 -5.13 26.20
C LYS A 435 7.84 -6.38 26.71
N LYS A 436 7.80 -7.48 25.98
CA LYS A 436 8.53 -8.73 26.33
C LYS A 436 10.03 -8.49 26.37
N VAL A 437 10.60 -7.85 25.34
CA VAL A 437 12.03 -7.56 25.27
C VAL A 437 12.46 -6.59 26.38
N LYS A 438 11.67 -5.56 26.67
CA LYS A 438 11.97 -4.58 27.73
C LYS A 438 11.97 -5.22 29.13
N ASN A 439 11.05 -6.13 29.39
CA ASN A 439 10.86 -6.75 30.70
C ASN A 439 11.80 -7.94 30.93
N ALA A 440 12.44 -8.49 29.91
CA ALA A 440 13.40 -9.55 30.02
C ALA A 440 14.74 -9.02 30.59
N GLU A 441 15.46 -9.88 31.30
CA GLU A 441 16.79 -9.57 31.86
C GLU A 441 17.91 -9.98 30.90
N GLY A 442 19.11 -9.41 31.13
CA GLY A 442 20.32 -9.77 30.40
C GLY A 442 20.63 -8.90 29.20
N THR A 443 21.46 -9.41 28.29
CA THR A 443 21.87 -8.74 27.06
C THR A 443 20.71 -8.64 26.08
N ILE A 444 20.83 -7.77 25.08
CA ILE A 444 19.81 -7.64 24.05
C ILE A 444 19.52 -8.97 23.32
N VAL A 445 20.53 -9.84 23.17
CA VAL A 445 20.34 -11.18 22.58
C VAL A 445 19.49 -12.06 23.49
N GLN A 446 19.77 -12.08 24.81
CA GLN A 446 18.98 -12.83 25.78
C GLN A 446 17.55 -12.34 25.84
N LYS A 447 17.35 -11.02 25.85
CA LYS A 447 16.03 -10.40 25.81
C LYS A 447 15.24 -10.75 24.54
N ALA A 448 15.90 -10.74 23.38
CA ALA A 448 15.28 -11.12 22.11
C ALA A 448 14.86 -12.59 22.09
N TYR A 449 15.71 -13.49 22.63
CA TYR A 449 15.37 -14.91 22.78
C TYR A 449 14.23 -15.16 23.77
N ALA A 450 14.19 -14.43 24.86
CA ALA A 450 13.09 -14.53 25.83
C ALA A 450 11.75 -14.13 25.20
N ALA A 451 11.77 -13.20 24.24
CA ALA A 451 10.57 -12.70 23.57
C ALA A 451 10.10 -13.56 22.39
N LEU A 452 11.05 -14.08 21.60
CA LEU A 452 10.78 -14.70 20.28
C LEU A 452 11.59 -15.99 20.04
N GLY A 453 12.24 -16.59 21.05
CA GLY A 453 13.18 -17.69 20.82
C GLY A 453 12.60 -18.90 20.09
N GLU A 454 11.33 -19.22 20.32
CA GLU A 454 10.61 -20.30 19.63
C GLU A 454 10.28 -19.97 18.17
N GLU A 455 10.22 -18.68 17.84
CA GLU A 455 9.93 -18.17 16.49
C GLU A 455 11.21 -18.06 15.63
N PHE A 456 12.40 -18.12 16.24
CA PHE A 456 13.63 -17.93 15.50
C PHE A 456 13.95 -19.13 14.60
N ILE A 457 14.27 -18.84 13.34
CA ILE A 457 14.91 -19.79 12.45
C ILE A 457 16.33 -19.98 12.96
N THR A 458 16.73 -21.25 13.16
CA THR A 458 18.05 -21.53 13.75
C THR A 458 19.17 -21.10 12.81
N PRO A 459 20.34 -20.64 13.33
CA PRO A 459 21.45 -20.21 12.48
C PRO A 459 21.94 -21.26 11.48
N LYS A 460 21.71 -22.56 11.75
CA LYS A 460 22.07 -23.67 10.84
C LYS A 460 21.18 -23.75 9.61
N GLU A 461 19.95 -23.24 9.72
CA GLU A 461 18.96 -23.19 8.64
C GLU A 461 19.07 -21.92 7.78
N ILE A 462 20.02 -21.04 8.10
CA ILE A 462 20.23 -19.78 7.40
C ILE A 462 21.66 -19.75 6.83
N ALA A 463 21.80 -19.41 5.55
CA ALA A 463 23.09 -19.03 5.00
C ALA A 463 23.31 -17.54 5.22
N TYR A 464 24.41 -17.19 5.84
CA TYR A 464 24.87 -15.82 6.06
C TYR A 464 26.14 -15.56 5.27
N ASP A 465 26.34 -14.30 4.82
CA ASP A 465 27.61 -13.85 4.25
C ASP A 465 28.49 -13.24 5.35
N GLN A 466 29.82 -13.36 5.22
CA GLN A 466 30.73 -12.84 6.24
C GLN A 466 31.05 -11.33 6.09
N GLY A 467 31.00 -10.83 4.88
CA GLY A 467 31.33 -9.43 4.56
C GLY A 467 30.12 -8.55 4.26
N LYS A 468 28.91 -9.12 4.30
CA LYS A 468 27.65 -8.40 4.06
C LYS A 468 26.57 -8.94 4.98
N ILE A 469 25.71 -8.04 5.47
CA ILE A 469 24.54 -8.44 6.25
C ILE A 469 23.52 -9.02 5.27
N SER A 470 23.64 -10.31 4.98
CA SER A 470 22.70 -11.03 4.10
C SER A 470 22.23 -12.33 4.74
N TYR A 471 21.08 -12.80 4.32
CA TYR A 471 20.49 -14.04 4.81
C TYR A 471 19.77 -14.78 3.67
N GLU A 472 19.87 -16.09 3.71
CA GLU A 472 19.12 -17.00 2.84
C GLU A 472 18.70 -18.22 3.65
N VAL A 473 17.39 -18.37 3.89
CA VAL A 473 16.81 -19.47 4.66
C VAL A 473 16.84 -20.75 3.83
N LYS A 474 17.29 -21.84 4.39
CA LYS A 474 17.42 -23.16 3.75
C LYS A 474 16.29 -24.08 4.21
N GLY A 475 15.75 -24.82 3.28
CA GLY A 475 14.76 -25.86 3.59
C GLY A 475 13.40 -25.30 4.05
N ASP A 476 12.75 -26.04 4.97
CA ASP A 476 11.46 -25.69 5.59
C ASP A 476 11.66 -25.53 7.10
N PRO A 477 12.11 -24.37 7.59
CA PRO A 477 12.44 -24.16 8.99
C PRO A 477 11.15 -24.19 9.84
N LYS A 478 11.31 -24.58 11.11
CA LYS A 478 10.21 -24.54 12.07
C LYS A 478 9.89 -23.11 12.52
N GLY A 479 10.92 -22.27 12.64
CA GLY A 479 10.77 -20.87 13.00
C GLY A 479 10.30 -20.02 11.83
N SER A 480 9.82 -18.82 12.13
CA SER A 480 9.28 -17.84 11.17
C SER A 480 10.11 -16.56 11.10
N VAL A 481 11.06 -16.35 12.01
CA VAL A 481 11.81 -15.10 12.17
C VAL A 481 13.31 -15.32 11.95
N VAL A 482 13.91 -14.54 11.03
CA VAL A 482 15.36 -14.42 10.86
C VAL A 482 15.86 -13.31 11.79
N PRO A 483 16.63 -13.63 12.85
CA PRO A 483 17.21 -12.63 13.75
C PRO A 483 18.62 -12.26 13.26
N ILE A 484 18.93 -10.96 13.24
CA ILE A 484 20.24 -10.41 12.88
C ILE A 484 20.62 -9.36 13.93
N LEU A 485 21.79 -9.50 14.53
CA LEU A 485 22.36 -8.50 15.43
C LEU A 485 23.43 -7.69 14.68
N VAL A 486 23.34 -6.39 14.76
CA VAL A 486 24.38 -5.47 14.24
C VAL A 486 24.91 -4.62 15.39
N LYS A 487 26.23 -4.59 15.54
CA LYS A 487 26.96 -3.84 16.56
C LYS A 487 27.70 -2.68 15.92
N ILE A 488 27.54 -1.50 16.46
CA ILE A 488 28.28 -0.29 16.10
C ILE A 488 29.11 0.14 17.32
N VAL A 489 30.41 0.31 17.13
CA VAL A 489 31.27 0.95 18.15
C VAL A 489 31.19 2.45 17.96
N HIS A 490 30.81 3.15 19.00
CA HIS A 490 30.51 4.58 19.01
C HIS A 490 31.56 5.32 19.87
N GLN A 491 32.25 6.33 19.31
CA GLN A 491 33.35 7.06 19.96
C GLN A 491 33.21 8.59 19.94
#